data_1fe11e0b1bedfe0fdafe7df454a863db
#
_entry.id   1fe11e0b1bedfe0fdafe7df454a863db
#
_cell.length_a   1.000
_cell.length_b   1.000
_cell.length_c   1.000
_cell.angle_alpha   90.00
_cell.angle_beta   90.00
_cell.angle_gamma   90.00
#
_symmetry.space_group_name_H-M   'P 1'
#
loop_
_entity.id
_entity.type
_entity.pdbx_description
1 polymer ?
#
loop_
_entity_poly.entity_id
_entity_poly.type
_entity_poly.pdbx_seq_one_letter_code
_entity_poly.pdbx_strand_id
1 'polypeptide(L)'
;MWLKLLGIDGEPMIVKNSDFEKKHLTWRTLLNLIFINENDVGKSESIIVPEQYTEKTLFLSALLYLISGRDFAETDAQTKKEIRVARRKDVEEYVNKQLSSIADRKKVLAEQLAIFADVDVEAEIARIIADIEATDAAITQAVNDSKELLGQIMVVEEKAAECAVLLSRYKALKSQYTGDIRRLTFIVEGEVEYQSVPHSAKCPFCDGKMPVHDRKSYIEASRTELTRIMAQLNGLGETEADVQKEQADIEAELATLRSKRTDIEALISEQLRPKADELQDTLKNYRAYIRLKHEMDVIDSFSDSWTTDLRALPEEGADTLKYHPKEYFDDAFLATMDSYAKSILEECNYENLTSARFNLTDFDIEVNGGKKSTNHGKGYRAFLNTVVALMFRRYLAQDAKYNPGLLIIDTPLLGLDQGVDDAAPESMRTALFKYFMNNQDEGQMIVVENLDHIPDLDYQNSGATVITFTKGRFEGRYGFLNGVY
;
A
#
# COMPACT_ATOMS: atom_id res chain seq x y z
N MET A 1 -12.62 40.05 -25.51
CA MET A 1 -12.71 40.31 -24.05
C MET A 1 -11.78 39.40 -23.27
N TRP A 2 -11.91 38.08 -23.36
CA TRP A 2 -11.08 37.10 -22.56
C TRP A 2 -9.56 37.22 -22.80
N LEU A 3 -9.13 37.35 -24.08
CA LEU A 3 -7.70 37.49 -24.40
C LEU A 3 -7.08 38.76 -23.80
N LYS A 4 -7.83 39.83 -23.66
CA LYS A 4 -7.37 41.05 -23.00
C LYS A 4 -7.09 40.86 -21.50
N LEU A 5 -7.81 39.95 -20.84
CA LEU A 5 -7.54 39.63 -19.45
C LEU A 5 -6.20 38.90 -19.27
N LEU A 6 -5.72 38.25 -20.33
CA LEU A 6 -4.39 37.59 -20.36
C LEU A 6 -3.26 38.57 -20.73
N GLY A 7 -3.58 39.88 -20.94
CA GLY A 7 -2.62 40.85 -21.43
C GLY A 7 -2.30 40.72 -22.93
N ILE A 8 -3.15 40.00 -23.68
CA ILE A 8 -3.05 39.84 -25.12
C ILE A 8 -3.89 40.97 -25.78
N ASP A 9 -3.18 41.99 -26.24
CA ASP A 9 -3.81 43.11 -26.95
C ASP A 9 -3.95 42.82 -28.45
N GLY A 10 -5.02 43.34 -29.05
CA GLY A 10 -5.30 43.11 -30.46
C GLY A 10 -5.99 41.78 -30.76
N GLU A 11 -5.89 41.35 -32.01
CA GLU A 11 -6.43 40.10 -32.53
C GLU A 11 -5.29 39.28 -33.14
N PRO A 12 -4.47 38.60 -32.32
CA PRO A 12 -3.31 37.87 -32.84
C PRO A 12 -3.76 36.77 -33.79
N MET A 13 -3.02 36.66 -34.88
CA MET A 13 -3.19 35.62 -35.89
C MET A 13 -2.14 34.52 -35.64
N ILE A 14 -2.58 33.29 -35.48
CA ILE A 14 -1.71 32.12 -35.29
C ILE A 14 -1.82 31.17 -36.48
N VAL A 15 -0.79 30.36 -36.70
CA VAL A 15 -0.76 29.41 -37.83
C VAL A 15 -1.74 28.27 -37.56
N LYS A 16 -2.63 28.04 -38.53
CA LYS A 16 -3.72 27.03 -38.44
C LYS A 16 -3.32 25.65 -38.94
N ASN A 17 -2.50 25.60 -40.00
CA ASN A 17 -2.13 24.35 -40.70
C ASN A 17 -0.69 24.35 -41.16
N SER A 18 -0.24 23.24 -41.79
CA SER A 18 1.10 23.09 -42.32
C SER A 18 1.47 24.08 -43.45
N ASP A 19 0.50 24.73 -44.07
CA ASP A 19 0.72 25.62 -45.20
C ASP A 19 0.79 27.09 -44.77
N PHE A 20 1.01 27.36 -43.49
CA PHE A 20 1.07 28.71 -42.86
C PHE A 20 -0.21 29.53 -42.98
N GLU A 21 -1.36 28.92 -43.29
CA GLU A 21 -2.61 29.65 -43.17
C GLU A 21 -2.82 30.09 -41.72
N LYS A 22 -3.25 31.37 -41.56
CA LYS A 22 -3.46 31.97 -40.25
C LYS A 22 -4.93 32.03 -39.86
N LYS A 23 -5.19 31.93 -38.57
CA LYS A 23 -6.51 32.12 -37.97
C LYS A 23 -6.38 32.96 -36.71
N HIS A 24 -7.42 33.75 -36.38
CA HIS A 24 -7.46 34.49 -35.14
C HIS A 24 -7.39 33.55 -33.93
N LEU A 25 -6.52 33.89 -32.97
CA LEU A 25 -6.48 33.23 -31.67
C LEU A 25 -7.79 33.53 -30.93
N THR A 26 -8.41 32.48 -30.43
CA THR A 26 -9.64 32.60 -29.63
C THR A 26 -9.48 31.90 -28.30
N TRP A 27 -10.23 32.30 -27.29
CA TRP A 27 -10.28 31.62 -26.02
C TRP A 27 -10.62 30.12 -26.16
N ARG A 28 -11.50 29.80 -27.10
CA ARG A 28 -11.89 28.39 -27.37
C ARG A 28 -10.72 27.52 -27.80
N THR A 29 -9.73 28.12 -28.49
CA THR A 29 -8.51 27.36 -28.91
C THR A 29 -7.68 26.94 -27.73
N LEU A 30 -7.80 27.59 -26.58
CA LEU A 30 -7.05 27.33 -25.37
C LEU A 30 -7.82 26.44 -24.36
N LEU A 31 -9.01 25.98 -24.74
CA LEU A 31 -9.92 25.35 -23.80
C LEU A 31 -9.32 24.11 -23.11
N ASN A 32 -8.57 23.30 -23.85
CA ASN A 32 -7.92 22.10 -23.29
C ASN A 32 -6.83 22.39 -22.24
N LEU A 33 -6.31 23.61 -22.18
CA LEU A 33 -5.37 24.04 -21.13
C LEU A 33 -6.11 24.51 -19.87
N ILE A 34 -7.40 24.80 -19.98
CA ILE A 34 -8.16 25.51 -18.95
C ILE A 34 -9.22 24.62 -18.33
N PHE A 35 -9.78 23.69 -19.10
CA PHE A 35 -10.89 22.86 -18.67
C PHE A 35 -10.67 21.38 -19.06
N ILE A 36 -10.60 20.54 -18.05
CA ILE A 36 -10.51 19.09 -18.19
C ILE A 36 -11.79 18.52 -17.61
N ASN A 37 -12.60 17.91 -18.45
CA ASN A 37 -13.86 17.30 -18.03
C ASN A 37 -13.66 15.85 -17.61
N GLU A 38 -14.67 15.26 -16.97
CA GLU A 38 -14.69 13.89 -16.48
C GLU A 38 -14.34 12.84 -17.57
N ASN A 39 -14.79 13.06 -18.83
CA ASN A 39 -14.50 12.13 -19.93
C ASN A 39 -13.03 12.19 -20.35
N ASP A 40 -12.40 13.35 -20.23
CA ASP A 40 -11.01 13.55 -20.64
C ASP A 40 -10.03 13.08 -19.57
N VAL A 41 -10.37 13.26 -18.28
CA VAL A 41 -9.46 12.95 -17.18
C VAL A 41 -8.99 11.49 -17.17
N GLY A 42 -9.80 10.54 -17.64
CA GLY A 42 -9.47 9.11 -17.71
C GLY A 42 -8.86 8.62 -19.03
N LYS A 43 -8.61 9.53 -20.00
CA LYS A 43 -8.09 9.16 -21.33
C LYS A 43 -6.70 8.57 -21.29
N SER A 44 -6.43 7.68 -22.23
CA SER A 44 -5.10 7.10 -22.49
C SER A 44 -4.21 8.01 -23.31
N GLU A 45 -4.79 8.86 -24.13
CA GLU A 45 -4.12 9.85 -24.98
C GLU A 45 -3.90 11.16 -24.21
N SER A 46 -3.14 12.09 -24.84
CA SER A 46 -2.94 13.42 -24.30
C SER A 46 -4.27 14.17 -24.12
N ILE A 47 -4.48 14.70 -22.93
CA ILE A 47 -5.65 15.54 -22.64
C ILE A 47 -5.49 16.98 -23.10
N ILE A 48 -4.27 17.37 -23.37
CA ILE A 48 -3.92 18.75 -23.74
C ILE A 48 -4.14 18.98 -25.23
N VAL A 49 -3.70 18.04 -26.06
CA VAL A 49 -3.76 18.19 -27.53
C VAL A 49 -5.10 17.66 -28.05
N PRO A 50 -5.84 18.44 -28.86
CA PRO A 50 -7.08 17.97 -29.46
C PRO A 50 -6.88 16.72 -30.32
N GLU A 51 -7.88 15.83 -30.36
CA GLU A 51 -7.81 14.58 -31.12
C GLU A 51 -7.82 14.82 -32.65
N GLN A 52 -8.56 15.87 -33.12
CA GLN A 52 -8.67 16.18 -34.53
C GLN A 52 -7.37 16.78 -35.07
N TYR A 53 -6.84 16.21 -36.13
CA TYR A 53 -5.57 16.61 -36.72
C TYR A 53 -5.54 18.10 -37.12
N THR A 54 -6.64 18.65 -37.67
CA THR A 54 -6.77 20.06 -38.07
C THR A 54 -6.72 21.02 -36.88
N GLU A 55 -7.11 20.54 -35.68
CA GLU A 55 -7.09 21.34 -34.46
C GLU A 55 -5.75 21.25 -33.74
N LYS A 56 -5.00 20.16 -33.95
CA LYS A 56 -3.68 19.97 -33.33
C LYS A 56 -2.70 21.07 -33.66
N THR A 57 -2.54 21.40 -34.98
CA THR A 57 -1.63 22.45 -35.43
C THR A 57 -2.03 23.79 -34.86
N LEU A 58 -3.33 24.13 -34.93
CA LEU A 58 -3.85 25.37 -34.40
C LEU A 58 -3.64 25.50 -32.90
N PHE A 59 -3.90 24.42 -32.12
CA PHE A 59 -3.71 24.39 -30.69
C PHE A 59 -2.23 24.56 -30.30
N LEU A 60 -1.33 23.79 -30.93
CA LEU A 60 0.11 23.89 -30.66
C LEU A 60 0.65 25.30 -31.04
N SER A 61 0.16 25.88 -32.08
CA SER A 61 0.48 27.28 -32.45
C SER A 61 -0.03 28.28 -31.40
N ALA A 62 -1.23 28.04 -30.87
CA ALA A 62 -1.77 28.85 -29.77
C ALA A 62 -0.92 28.73 -28.49
N LEU A 63 -0.51 27.53 -28.17
CA LEU A 63 0.35 27.27 -27.02
C LEU A 63 1.73 27.95 -27.18
N LEU A 64 2.35 27.81 -28.36
CA LEU A 64 3.61 28.50 -28.70
C LEU A 64 3.45 30.04 -28.62
N TYR A 65 2.29 30.54 -29.01
CA TYR A 65 1.97 31.97 -28.85
C TYR A 65 1.89 32.39 -27.38
N LEU A 66 1.24 31.57 -26.52
CA LEU A 66 1.24 31.84 -25.08
C LEU A 66 2.65 31.82 -24.47
N ILE A 67 3.48 30.86 -24.87
CA ILE A 67 4.82 30.71 -24.38
C ILE A 67 5.72 31.87 -24.80
N SER A 68 5.77 32.18 -26.11
CA SER A 68 6.77 33.10 -26.68
C SER A 68 6.21 34.47 -27.09
N GLY A 69 4.93 34.60 -27.30
CA GLY A 69 4.27 35.76 -27.89
C GLY A 69 4.49 35.90 -29.39
N ARG A 70 5.03 34.89 -30.08
CA ARG A 70 5.37 34.90 -31.52
C ARG A 70 4.27 34.20 -32.33
N ASP A 71 4.00 34.75 -33.50
CA ASP A 71 2.96 34.21 -34.41
C ASP A 71 3.49 33.27 -35.50
N PHE A 72 4.82 33.02 -35.53
CA PHE A 72 5.54 32.11 -36.44
C PHE A 72 5.14 32.33 -37.92
N ALA A 73 5.39 33.51 -38.44
CA ALA A 73 5.14 33.84 -39.82
C ALA A 73 6.06 33.05 -40.81
N GLU A 74 5.66 32.99 -42.08
CA GLU A 74 6.46 32.32 -43.14
C GLU A 74 7.90 32.80 -43.19
N THR A 75 8.16 34.09 -42.93
CA THR A 75 9.52 34.63 -42.85
C THR A 75 10.37 33.97 -41.76
N ASP A 76 9.77 33.63 -40.64
CA ASP A 76 10.49 32.87 -39.58
C ASP A 76 10.82 31.44 -40.02
N ALA A 77 9.95 30.82 -40.80
CA ALA A 77 10.19 29.51 -41.37
C ALA A 77 11.30 29.52 -42.46
N GLN A 78 11.34 30.55 -43.28
CA GLN A 78 12.39 30.74 -44.33
C GLN A 78 13.75 30.99 -43.73
N THR A 79 13.83 31.84 -42.71
CA THR A 79 15.10 32.13 -41.99
C THR A 79 15.68 30.89 -41.33
N LYS A 80 14.82 29.95 -40.96
CA LYS A 80 15.23 28.66 -40.33
C LYS A 80 15.54 27.52 -41.34
N LYS A 81 15.29 27.71 -42.64
CA LYS A 81 15.53 26.70 -43.66
C LYS A 81 17.00 26.25 -43.67
N GLU A 82 17.95 27.19 -43.66
CA GLU A 82 19.37 26.90 -43.63
C GLU A 82 19.80 26.22 -42.33
N ILE A 83 19.23 26.67 -41.22
CA ILE A 83 19.45 26.07 -39.91
C ILE A 83 18.85 24.63 -39.85
N ARG A 84 17.67 24.44 -40.50
CA ARG A 84 17.05 23.11 -40.58
C ARG A 84 17.86 22.09 -41.36
N VAL A 85 18.44 22.49 -42.50
CA VAL A 85 19.29 21.62 -43.31
C VAL A 85 20.53 21.19 -42.54
N ALA A 86 21.15 22.13 -41.80
CA ALA A 86 22.29 21.79 -40.92
C ALA A 86 21.83 20.86 -39.77
N ARG A 87 20.75 21.20 -39.06
CA ARG A 87 20.17 20.36 -38.00
C ARG A 87 19.74 18.99 -38.49
N ARG A 88 19.21 18.86 -39.70
CA ARG A 88 18.81 17.58 -40.28
C ARG A 88 20.02 16.64 -40.33
N LYS A 89 21.14 17.09 -40.85
CA LYS A 89 22.37 16.31 -40.93
C LYS A 89 22.87 15.91 -39.54
N ASP A 90 22.83 16.85 -38.59
CA ASP A 90 23.21 16.58 -37.21
C ASP A 90 22.25 15.60 -36.55
N VAL A 91 20.93 15.73 -36.79
CA VAL A 91 19.90 14.79 -36.30
C VAL A 91 20.06 13.42 -36.92
N GLU A 92 20.26 13.32 -38.25
CA GLU A 92 20.52 12.03 -38.92
C GLU A 92 21.75 11.33 -38.33
N GLU A 93 22.84 12.06 -38.13
CA GLU A 93 24.07 11.54 -37.53
C GLU A 93 23.84 11.12 -36.06
N TYR A 94 23.14 11.95 -35.29
CA TYR A 94 22.78 11.66 -33.91
C TYR A 94 21.88 10.43 -33.81
N VAL A 95 20.80 10.39 -34.59
CA VAL A 95 19.84 9.26 -34.57
C VAL A 95 20.51 7.95 -35.01
N ASN A 96 21.36 7.98 -36.05
CA ASN A 96 22.11 6.79 -36.48
C ASN A 96 23.05 6.29 -35.36
N LYS A 97 23.70 7.19 -34.65
CA LYS A 97 24.54 6.85 -33.50
C LYS A 97 23.72 6.24 -32.36
N GLN A 98 22.54 6.81 -32.07
CA GLN A 98 21.62 6.25 -31.05
C GLN A 98 21.07 4.88 -31.47
N LEU A 99 20.67 4.71 -32.73
CA LEU A 99 20.18 3.43 -33.23
C LEU A 99 21.28 2.35 -33.13
N SER A 100 22.54 2.69 -33.39
CA SER A 100 23.66 1.76 -33.17
C SER A 100 23.81 1.37 -31.70
N SER A 101 23.77 2.35 -30.78
CA SER A 101 23.83 2.10 -29.34
C SER A 101 22.66 1.25 -28.85
N ILE A 102 21.47 1.50 -29.39
CA ILE A 102 20.27 0.71 -29.11
C ILE A 102 20.42 -0.72 -29.61
N ALA A 103 20.97 -0.95 -30.80
CA ALA A 103 21.19 -2.28 -31.35
C ALA A 103 22.08 -3.13 -30.43
N ASP A 104 23.13 -2.54 -29.87
CA ASP A 104 23.98 -3.20 -28.89
C ASP A 104 23.21 -3.54 -27.60
N ARG A 105 22.40 -2.60 -27.10
CA ARG A 105 21.58 -2.84 -25.90
C ARG A 105 20.52 -3.91 -26.14
N LYS A 106 19.83 -3.88 -27.29
CA LYS A 106 18.87 -4.93 -27.70
C LYS A 106 19.48 -6.32 -27.71
N LYS A 107 20.70 -6.44 -28.20
CA LYS A 107 21.42 -7.72 -28.23
C LYS A 107 21.62 -8.26 -26.80
N VAL A 108 22.08 -7.42 -25.87
CA VAL A 108 22.26 -7.80 -24.47
C VAL A 108 20.92 -8.20 -23.82
N LEU A 109 19.87 -7.42 -24.06
CA LEU A 109 18.54 -7.74 -23.53
C LEU A 109 17.97 -9.02 -24.11
N ALA A 110 18.15 -9.27 -25.43
CA ALA A 110 17.72 -10.50 -26.08
C ALA A 110 18.43 -11.73 -25.51
N GLU A 111 19.72 -11.63 -25.21
CA GLU A 111 20.48 -12.71 -24.56
C GLU A 111 19.94 -12.99 -23.13
N GLN A 112 19.58 -11.95 -22.37
CA GLN A 112 18.99 -12.11 -21.05
C GLN A 112 17.55 -12.65 -21.08
N LEU A 113 16.75 -12.24 -22.06
CA LEU A 113 15.38 -12.71 -22.24
C LEU A 113 15.31 -14.14 -22.78
N ALA A 114 16.33 -14.60 -23.50
CA ALA A 114 16.38 -15.96 -24.07
C ALA A 114 16.30 -17.07 -23.00
N ILE A 115 16.67 -16.77 -21.76
CA ILE A 115 16.59 -17.69 -20.61
C ILE A 115 15.12 -18.09 -20.32
N PHE A 116 14.15 -17.26 -20.71
CA PHE A 116 12.72 -17.42 -20.44
C PHE A 116 11.88 -17.70 -21.70
N ALA A 117 12.50 -18.05 -22.82
CA ALA A 117 11.87 -18.07 -24.14
C ALA A 117 10.66 -19.02 -24.29
N ASP A 118 10.56 -20.05 -23.44
CA ASP A 118 9.52 -21.09 -23.54
C ASP A 118 8.43 -20.95 -22.43
N VAL A 119 8.39 -19.85 -21.68
CA VAL A 119 7.48 -19.68 -20.54
C VAL A 119 6.49 -18.56 -20.81
N ASP A 120 5.20 -18.86 -20.65
CA ASP A 120 4.17 -17.83 -20.55
C ASP A 120 4.29 -17.16 -19.17
N VAL A 121 5.08 -16.07 -19.13
CA VAL A 121 5.45 -15.38 -17.88
C VAL A 121 4.24 -14.74 -17.22
N GLU A 122 3.26 -14.25 -17.97
CA GLU A 122 2.06 -13.62 -17.40
C GLU A 122 1.18 -14.65 -16.70
N ALA A 123 0.94 -15.80 -17.36
CA ALA A 123 0.21 -16.90 -16.73
C ALA A 123 0.94 -17.47 -15.51
N GLU A 124 2.27 -17.57 -15.57
CA GLU A 124 3.08 -18.09 -14.49
C GLU A 124 3.11 -17.14 -13.29
N ILE A 125 3.18 -15.82 -13.51
CA ILE A 125 3.06 -14.81 -12.45
C ILE A 125 1.70 -14.88 -11.77
N ALA A 126 0.61 -14.98 -12.56
CA ALA A 126 -0.73 -15.11 -12.00
C ALA A 126 -0.85 -16.37 -11.11
N ARG A 127 -0.24 -17.47 -11.54
CA ARG A 127 -0.18 -18.71 -10.76
C ARG A 127 0.61 -18.54 -9.47
N ILE A 128 1.80 -17.94 -9.55
CA ILE A 128 2.65 -17.70 -8.37
C ILE A 128 1.96 -16.77 -7.38
N ILE A 129 1.28 -15.73 -7.83
CA ILE A 129 0.51 -14.84 -6.96
C ILE A 129 -0.58 -15.62 -6.22
N ALA A 130 -1.35 -16.45 -6.94
CA ALA A 130 -2.36 -17.29 -6.32
C ALA A 130 -1.77 -18.29 -5.30
N ASP A 131 -0.60 -18.87 -5.61
CA ASP A 131 0.12 -19.77 -4.70
C ASP A 131 0.67 -19.04 -3.47
N ILE A 132 1.11 -17.79 -3.59
CA ILE A 132 1.49 -16.93 -2.46
C ILE A 132 0.27 -16.64 -1.58
N GLU A 133 -0.83 -16.21 -2.15
CA GLU A 133 -2.08 -15.94 -1.41
C GLU A 133 -2.57 -17.18 -0.66
N ALA A 134 -2.56 -18.33 -1.32
CA ALA A 134 -2.93 -19.60 -0.68
C ALA A 134 -1.97 -20.00 0.45
N THR A 135 -0.67 -19.74 0.28
CA THR A 135 0.35 -20.04 1.29
C THR A 135 0.23 -19.08 2.48
N ASP A 136 0.00 -17.80 2.24
CA ASP A 136 -0.22 -16.79 3.29
C ASP A 136 -1.52 -17.06 4.06
N ALA A 137 -2.58 -17.49 3.38
CA ALA A 137 -3.80 -17.93 4.03
C ALA A 137 -3.57 -19.17 4.92
N ALA A 138 -2.77 -20.14 4.45
CA ALA A 138 -2.40 -21.31 5.23
C ALA A 138 -1.54 -20.97 6.45
N ILE A 139 -0.59 -20.03 6.31
CA ILE A 139 0.22 -19.50 7.43
C ILE A 139 -0.70 -18.83 8.45
N THR A 140 -1.61 -17.98 7.99
CA THR A 140 -2.56 -17.27 8.86
C THR A 140 -3.43 -18.24 9.64
N GLN A 141 -3.96 -19.27 8.97
CA GLN A 141 -4.75 -20.31 9.61
C GLN A 141 -3.93 -21.08 10.66
N ALA A 142 -2.74 -21.56 10.30
CA ALA A 142 -1.85 -22.28 11.19
C ALA A 142 -1.43 -21.43 12.42
N VAL A 143 -1.20 -20.13 12.23
CA VAL A 143 -0.92 -19.21 13.34
C VAL A 143 -2.13 -19.07 14.27
N ASN A 144 -3.34 -19.01 13.74
CA ASN A 144 -4.56 -18.94 14.53
C ASN A 144 -4.78 -20.25 15.30
N ASP A 145 -4.59 -21.39 14.65
CA ASP A 145 -4.69 -22.70 15.30
C ASP A 145 -3.65 -22.86 16.44
N SER A 146 -2.41 -22.40 16.23
CA SER A 146 -1.38 -22.40 17.28
C SER A 146 -1.75 -21.47 18.45
N LYS A 147 -2.38 -20.33 18.19
CA LYS A 147 -2.87 -19.41 19.24
C LYS A 147 -4.05 -20.02 20.02
N GLU A 148 -4.95 -20.70 19.34
CA GLU A 148 -6.07 -21.39 19.98
C GLU A 148 -5.56 -22.50 20.89
N LEU A 149 -4.64 -23.34 20.39
CA LEU A 149 -3.99 -24.38 21.20
C LEU A 149 -3.24 -23.79 22.40
N LEU A 150 -2.56 -22.66 22.24
CA LEU A 150 -1.93 -21.97 23.37
C LEU A 150 -2.97 -21.56 24.42
N GLY A 151 -4.11 -21.04 24.00
CA GLY A 151 -5.22 -20.72 24.91
C GLY A 151 -5.73 -21.95 25.67
N GLN A 152 -5.90 -23.08 24.96
CA GLN A 152 -6.28 -24.35 25.60
C GLN A 152 -5.21 -24.85 26.57
N ILE A 153 -3.93 -24.80 26.21
CA ILE A 153 -2.81 -25.17 27.07
C ILE A 153 -2.84 -24.34 28.36
N MET A 154 -3.02 -23.03 28.28
CA MET A 154 -3.06 -22.16 29.47
C MET A 154 -4.19 -22.54 30.43
N VAL A 155 -5.38 -22.88 29.91
CA VAL A 155 -6.52 -23.33 30.73
C VAL A 155 -6.23 -24.66 31.41
N VAL A 156 -5.60 -25.59 30.70
CA VAL A 156 -5.25 -26.93 31.25
C VAL A 156 -4.07 -26.82 32.23
N GLU A 157 -3.11 -25.93 31.98
CA GLU A 157 -2.01 -25.60 32.92
C GLU A 157 -2.53 -25.02 34.24
N GLU A 158 -3.57 -24.16 34.18
CA GLU A 158 -4.22 -23.65 35.40
C GLU A 158 -4.85 -24.77 36.21
N LYS A 159 -5.56 -25.69 35.57
CA LYS A 159 -6.10 -26.91 36.25
C LYS A 159 -5.00 -27.76 36.84
N ALA A 160 -3.90 -27.98 36.13
CA ALA A 160 -2.76 -28.73 36.62
C ALA A 160 -2.17 -28.08 37.90
N ALA A 161 -2.06 -26.76 37.90
CA ALA A 161 -1.58 -26.01 39.06
C ALA A 161 -2.56 -26.12 40.24
N GLU A 162 -3.86 -26.10 40.02
CA GLU A 162 -4.88 -26.35 41.06
C GLU A 162 -4.73 -27.73 41.68
N CYS A 163 -4.61 -28.78 40.82
CA CYS A 163 -4.38 -30.15 41.30
C CYS A 163 -3.08 -30.27 42.14
N ALA A 164 -1.99 -29.64 41.67
CA ALA A 164 -0.74 -29.64 42.37
C ALA A 164 -0.84 -28.99 43.78
N VAL A 165 -1.59 -27.87 43.87
CA VAL A 165 -1.87 -27.20 45.15
C VAL A 165 -2.68 -28.12 46.08
N LEU A 166 -3.72 -28.81 45.53
CA LEU A 166 -4.55 -29.74 46.29
C LEU A 166 -3.72 -30.90 46.82
N LEU A 167 -2.90 -31.51 45.98
CA LEU A 167 -2.01 -32.62 46.36
C LEU A 167 -1.02 -32.17 47.42
N SER A 168 -0.47 -31.00 47.35
CA SER A 168 0.40 -30.42 48.39
C SER A 168 -0.33 -30.28 49.71
N ARG A 169 -1.59 -29.81 49.69
CA ARG A 169 -2.43 -29.70 50.89
C ARG A 169 -2.77 -31.09 51.48
N TYR A 170 -3.10 -32.08 50.65
CA TYR A 170 -3.38 -33.43 51.08
C TYR A 170 -2.16 -34.04 51.72
N LYS A 171 -0.97 -33.86 51.14
CA LYS A 171 0.30 -34.33 51.71
C LYS A 171 0.57 -33.72 53.07
N ALA A 172 0.31 -32.43 53.23
CA ALA A 172 0.45 -31.73 54.52
C ALA A 172 -0.55 -32.28 55.57
N LEU A 173 -1.82 -32.44 55.19
CA LEU A 173 -2.86 -33.02 56.06
C LEU A 173 -2.56 -34.46 56.44
N LYS A 174 -2.09 -35.28 55.50
CA LYS A 174 -1.68 -36.68 55.75
C LYS A 174 -0.53 -36.75 56.75
N SER A 175 0.46 -35.85 56.62
CA SER A 175 1.55 -35.73 57.58
C SER A 175 1.04 -35.32 58.98
N GLN A 176 0.10 -34.37 59.04
CA GLN A 176 -0.51 -33.97 60.28
C GLN A 176 -1.31 -35.10 60.93
N TYR A 177 -2.23 -35.74 60.18
CA TYR A 177 -3.00 -36.90 60.67
C TYR A 177 -2.10 -38.04 61.12
N THR A 178 -1.05 -38.34 60.40
CA THR A 178 -0.07 -39.35 60.77
C THR A 178 0.65 -39.01 62.09
N GLY A 179 1.01 -37.73 62.28
CA GLY A 179 1.55 -37.22 63.52
C GLY A 179 0.56 -37.34 64.66
N ASP A 180 -0.70 -36.97 64.46
CA ASP A 180 -1.75 -37.06 65.45
C ASP A 180 -2.08 -38.52 65.83
N ILE A 181 -2.11 -39.41 64.82
CA ILE A 181 -2.25 -40.87 65.08
C ILE A 181 -1.13 -41.36 65.97
N ARG A 182 0.13 -41.07 65.62
CA ARG A 182 1.29 -41.50 66.46
C ARG A 182 1.19 -40.96 67.87
N ARG A 183 0.78 -39.68 68.02
CA ARG A 183 0.61 -39.09 69.35
C ARG A 183 -0.51 -39.74 70.14
N LEU A 184 -1.69 -39.95 69.51
CA LEU A 184 -2.83 -40.60 70.18
C LEU A 184 -2.57 -42.06 70.48
N THR A 185 -1.90 -42.81 69.59
CA THR A 185 -1.45 -44.20 69.81
C THR A 185 -0.52 -44.30 71.01
N PHE A 186 0.47 -43.40 71.09
CA PHE A 186 1.39 -43.36 72.24
C PHE A 186 0.59 -43.07 73.53
N ILE A 187 -0.42 -42.20 73.49
CA ILE A 187 -1.23 -41.96 74.74
C ILE A 187 -2.05 -43.20 75.10
N VAL A 188 -2.64 -43.89 74.11
CA VAL A 188 -3.47 -45.06 74.36
C VAL A 188 -2.61 -46.27 74.84
N GLU A 189 -1.50 -46.49 74.16
CA GLU A 189 -0.54 -47.57 74.53
C GLU A 189 0.11 -47.28 75.87
N GLY A 190 0.56 -46.05 76.11
CA GLY A 190 1.14 -45.68 77.38
C GLY A 190 0.21 -45.90 78.56
N GLU A 191 -1.10 -45.68 78.35
CA GLU A 191 -2.07 -45.95 79.41
C GLU A 191 -2.36 -47.45 79.60
N VAL A 192 -2.36 -48.23 78.50
CA VAL A 192 -2.46 -49.69 78.60
C VAL A 192 -1.25 -50.29 79.40
N GLU A 193 -0.07 -49.82 79.12
CA GLU A 193 1.12 -50.12 79.84
C GLU A 193 1.07 -49.69 81.34
N TYR A 194 0.58 -48.43 81.51
CA TYR A 194 0.40 -47.92 82.85
C TYR A 194 -0.61 -48.73 83.69
N GLN A 195 -1.71 -49.24 83.08
CA GLN A 195 -2.67 -50.13 83.76
C GLN A 195 -2.13 -51.49 84.08
N SER A 196 -1.09 -51.98 83.36
CA SER A 196 -0.43 -53.23 83.61
C SER A 196 0.58 -53.20 84.78
N VAL A 197 1.00 -52.01 85.20
CA VAL A 197 1.95 -51.82 86.31
C VAL A 197 1.20 -51.74 87.63
N PRO A 198 1.62 -52.52 88.68
CA PRO A 198 1.00 -52.44 90.00
C PRO A 198 1.20 -51.01 90.58
N HIS A 199 0.08 -50.26 90.69
CA HIS A 199 0.16 -48.95 91.31
C HIS A 199 0.04 -48.97 92.80
N SER A 200 1.02 -48.42 93.46
CA SER A 200 0.92 -48.19 94.93
C SER A 200 -0.11 -47.04 95.16
N ALA A 201 -1.12 -47.32 95.98
CA ALA A 201 -2.12 -46.33 96.33
C ALA A 201 -1.58 -45.11 97.14
N LYS A 202 -0.31 -45.09 97.34
CA LYS A 202 0.38 -44.04 98.16
C LYS A 202 1.50 -43.41 97.37
N CYS A 203 1.65 -42.11 97.48
CA CYS A 203 2.72 -41.35 96.87
C CYS A 203 4.07 -41.80 97.39
N PRO A 204 5.06 -42.13 96.48
CA PRO A 204 6.39 -42.66 96.93
C PRO A 204 7.24 -41.60 97.66
N PHE A 205 6.81 -40.30 97.61
CA PHE A 205 7.57 -39.23 98.31
C PHE A 205 6.94 -38.75 99.61
N CYS A 206 5.62 -38.84 99.80
CA CYS A 206 4.92 -38.26 100.95
C CYS A 206 3.94 -39.24 101.64
N ASP A 207 3.86 -40.52 101.19
CA ASP A 207 2.88 -41.52 101.64
C ASP A 207 1.42 -41.14 101.66
N GLY A 208 1.08 -39.92 101.11
CA GLY A 208 -0.28 -39.42 100.98
C GLY A 208 -1.06 -40.20 99.90
N LYS A 209 -2.40 -40.26 100.04
CA LYS A 209 -3.27 -40.83 98.96
C LYS A 209 -3.12 -40.04 97.73
N MET A 210 -2.78 -40.68 96.67
CA MET A 210 -2.81 -39.99 95.34
C MET A 210 -4.25 -39.81 94.85
N PRO A 211 -4.59 -38.61 94.31
CA PRO A 211 -5.91 -38.43 93.73
C PRO A 211 -6.12 -39.32 92.53
N VAL A 212 -7.16 -40.15 92.57
CA VAL A 212 -7.58 -40.96 91.40
C VAL A 212 -8.14 -40.01 90.35
N HIS A 213 -7.33 -39.68 89.40
CA HIS A 213 -7.86 -38.97 88.24
C HIS A 213 -8.69 -39.95 87.40
N ASP A 214 -9.91 -39.55 87.02
CA ASP A 214 -10.80 -40.32 86.14
C ASP A 214 -10.25 -40.33 84.72
N ARG A 215 -9.25 -41.09 84.46
CA ARG A 215 -8.53 -41.25 83.17
C ARG A 215 -9.34 -41.99 82.14
N LYS A 216 -10.41 -42.75 82.53
CA LYS A 216 -11.18 -43.58 81.61
C LYS A 216 -11.86 -42.72 80.54
N SER A 217 -12.42 -41.62 80.91
CA SER A 217 -13.08 -40.67 79.94
C SER A 217 -12.09 -40.09 78.93
N TYR A 218 -10.84 -39.82 79.36
CA TYR A 218 -9.80 -39.30 78.47
C TYR A 218 -9.31 -40.32 77.46
N ILE A 219 -9.14 -41.60 77.93
CA ILE A 219 -8.73 -42.68 77.04
C ILE A 219 -9.77 -43.04 76.01
N GLU A 220 -11.06 -43.11 76.44
CA GLU A 220 -12.18 -43.34 75.53
C GLU A 220 -12.27 -42.21 74.47
N ALA A 221 -12.11 -40.97 74.93
CA ALA A 221 -12.06 -39.83 74.01
C ALA A 221 -10.89 -39.93 73.02
N SER A 222 -9.69 -40.32 73.53
CA SER A 222 -8.51 -40.46 72.68
C SER A 222 -8.65 -41.60 71.68
N ARG A 223 -9.26 -42.76 72.09
CA ARG A 223 -9.55 -43.90 71.20
C ARG A 223 -10.58 -43.52 70.10
N THR A 224 -11.61 -42.83 70.51
CA THR A 224 -12.67 -42.34 69.59
C THR A 224 -12.07 -41.36 68.56
N GLU A 225 -11.23 -40.41 69.02
CA GLU A 225 -10.54 -39.48 68.15
C GLU A 225 -9.51 -40.16 67.25
N LEU A 226 -8.76 -41.16 67.75
CA LEU A 226 -7.87 -41.98 66.95
C LEU A 226 -8.63 -42.70 65.81
N THR A 227 -9.76 -43.32 66.13
CA THR A 227 -10.59 -43.98 65.12
C THR A 227 -11.13 -43.00 64.10
N ARG A 228 -11.53 -41.78 64.51
CA ARG A 228 -12.00 -40.72 63.65
C ARG A 228 -10.90 -40.23 62.73
N ILE A 229 -9.68 -39.99 63.24
CA ILE A 229 -8.57 -39.50 62.43
C ILE A 229 -8.08 -40.59 61.46
N MET A 230 -8.09 -41.89 61.88
CA MET A 230 -7.78 -42.98 60.96
C MET A 230 -8.79 -43.08 59.81
N ALA A 231 -10.08 -42.90 60.10
CA ALA A 231 -11.09 -42.88 59.05
C ALA A 231 -10.90 -41.68 58.10
N GLN A 232 -10.57 -40.52 58.67
CA GLN A 232 -10.24 -39.32 57.89
C GLN A 232 -8.97 -39.49 57.02
N LEU A 233 -7.94 -40.16 57.56
CA LEU A 233 -6.72 -40.48 56.82
C LEU A 233 -6.98 -41.44 55.65
N ASN A 234 -7.84 -42.42 55.83
CA ASN A 234 -8.23 -43.35 54.77
C ASN A 234 -9.03 -42.63 53.67
N GLY A 235 -10.05 -41.85 54.03
CA GLY A 235 -10.81 -41.03 53.07
C GLY A 235 -9.94 -40.00 52.34
N LEU A 236 -8.94 -39.42 53.06
CA LEU A 236 -7.97 -38.56 52.44
C LEU A 236 -7.09 -39.29 51.43
N GLY A 237 -6.73 -40.55 51.71
CA GLY A 237 -5.95 -41.40 50.78
C GLY A 237 -6.70 -41.70 49.51
N GLU A 238 -8.00 -41.99 49.61
CA GLU A 238 -8.86 -42.19 48.42
C GLU A 238 -8.96 -40.91 47.55
N THR A 239 -9.27 -39.77 48.20
CA THR A 239 -9.34 -38.50 47.47
C THR A 239 -7.97 -38.05 46.91
N GLU A 240 -6.86 -38.30 47.60
CA GLU A 240 -5.50 -38.08 47.10
C GLU A 240 -5.25 -38.90 45.82
N ALA A 241 -5.68 -40.15 45.78
CA ALA A 241 -5.52 -41.06 44.61
C ALA A 241 -6.38 -40.56 43.42
N ASP A 242 -7.60 -40.08 43.67
CA ASP A 242 -8.47 -39.55 42.64
C ASP A 242 -7.85 -38.28 42.01
N VAL A 243 -7.34 -37.35 42.83
CA VAL A 243 -6.67 -36.14 42.33
C VAL A 243 -5.35 -36.47 41.64
N GLN A 244 -4.59 -37.47 42.10
CA GLN A 244 -3.39 -37.94 41.37
C GLN A 244 -3.74 -38.49 40.00
N LYS A 245 -4.83 -39.21 39.87
CA LYS A 245 -5.32 -39.69 38.57
C LYS A 245 -5.74 -38.55 37.67
N GLU A 246 -6.51 -37.62 38.20
CA GLU A 246 -6.90 -36.37 37.46
C GLU A 246 -5.68 -35.59 37.00
N GLN A 247 -4.66 -35.42 37.84
CA GLN A 247 -3.39 -34.81 37.47
C GLN A 247 -2.70 -35.54 36.31
N ALA A 248 -2.65 -36.86 36.36
CA ALA A 248 -2.05 -37.67 35.28
C ALA A 248 -2.83 -37.53 33.96
N ASP A 249 -4.15 -37.48 34.01
CA ASP A 249 -5.01 -37.24 32.83
C ASP A 249 -4.77 -35.85 32.25
N ILE A 250 -4.67 -34.83 33.11
CA ILE A 250 -4.36 -33.43 32.70
C ILE A 250 -2.95 -33.34 32.10
N GLU A 251 -1.94 -34.01 32.68
CA GLU A 251 -0.58 -34.03 32.14
C GLU A 251 -0.51 -34.72 30.77
N ALA A 252 -1.30 -35.78 30.56
CA ALA A 252 -1.42 -36.44 29.25
C ALA A 252 -2.11 -35.52 28.21
N GLU A 253 -3.14 -34.80 28.61
CA GLU A 253 -3.81 -33.80 27.76
C GLU A 253 -2.82 -32.69 27.39
N LEU A 254 -2.09 -32.12 28.36
CA LEU A 254 -1.07 -31.10 28.12
C LEU A 254 0.01 -31.58 27.15
N ALA A 255 0.50 -32.78 27.31
CA ALA A 255 1.49 -33.37 26.40
C ALA A 255 0.95 -33.44 24.98
N THR A 256 -0.32 -33.86 24.83
CA THR A 256 -0.98 -33.95 23.53
C THR A 256 -1.17 -32.56 22.87
N LEU A 257 -1.64 -31.57 23.64
CA LEU A 257 -1.83 -30.21 23.14
C LEU A 257 -0.50 -29.56 22.75
N ARG A 258 0.52 -29.73 23.56
CA ARG A 258 1.88 -29.20 23.28
C ARG A 258 2.47 -29.85 22.02
N SER A 259 2.31 -31.17 21.86
CA SER A 259 2.75 -31.87 20.65
C SER A 259 2.08 -31.30 19.40
N LYS A 260 0.74 -31.20 19.42
CA LYS A 260 -0.02 -30.60 18.29
C LYS A 260 0.45 -29.19 17.96
N ARG A 261 0.69 -28.36 18.98
CA ARG A 261 1.20 -27.00 18.77
C ARG A 261 2.61 -27.01 18.16
N THR A 262 3.49 -27.88 18.66
CA THR A 262 4.84 -28.05 18.10
C THR A 262 4.79 -28.49 16.64
N ASP A 263 3.90 -29.40 16.27
CA ASP A 263 3.71 -29.87 14.90
C ASP A 263 3.26 -28.71 13.97
N ILE A 264 2.34 -27.87 14.47
CA ILE A 264 1.90 -26.68 13.70
C ILE A 264 3.04 -25.65 13.57
N GLU A 265 3.78 -25.41 14.63
CA GLU A 265 4.93 -24.49 14.59
C GLU A 265 6.04 -25.00 13.65
N ALA A 266 6.27 -26.30 13.61
CA ALA A 266 7.16 -26.95 12.64
C ALA A 266 6.63 -26.81 11.22
N LEU A 267 5.34 -27.02 10.97
CA LEU A 267 4.71 -26.81 9.68
C LEU A 267 4.91 -25.37 9.18
N ILE A 268 4.72 -24.40 10.06
CA ILE A 268 4.92 -22.97 9.71
C ILE A 268 6.38 -22.69 9.38
N SER A 269 7.31 -23.14 10.24
CA SER A 269 8.73 -22.75 10.13
C SER A 269 9.49 -23.54 9.06
N GLU A 270 9.16 -24.82 8.87
CA GLU A 270 9.93 -25.73 8.02
C GLU A 270 9.33 -25.90 6.62
N GLN A 271 8.03 -25.63 6.45
CA GLN A 271 7.35 -25.84 5.17
C GLN A 271 6.75 -24.57 4.60
N LEU A 272 5.85 -23.89 5.35
CA LEU A 272 5.06 -22.80 4.79
C LEU A 272 5.89 -21.55 4.56
N ARG A 273 6.70 -21.11 5.53
CA ARG A 273 7.57 -19.94 5.36
C ARG A 273 8.62 -20.12 4.27
N PRO A 274 9.40 -21.21 4.25
CA PRO A 274 10.36 -21.44 3.17
C PRO A 274 9.68 -21.46 1.79
N LYS A 275 8.47 -22.07 1.69
CA LYS A 275 7.70 -22.07 0.45
C LYS A 275 7.26 -20.64 0.05
N ALA A 276 6.80 -19.84 0.98
CA ALA A 276 6.43 -18.44 0.70
C ALA A 276 7.65 -17.63 0.23
N ASP A 277 8.80 -17.80 0.87
CA ASP A 277 10.06 -17.14 0.51
C ASP A 277 10.52 -17.56 -0.90
N GLU A 278 10.45 -18.84 -1.23
CA GLU A 278 10.79 -19.38 -2.55
C GLU A 278 9.88 -18.80 -3.65
N LEU A 279 8.55 -18.76 -3.37
CA LEU A 279 7.59 -18.17 -4.30
C LEU A 279 7.84 -16.68 -4.49
N GLN A 280 8.13 -15.92 -3.42
CA GLN A 280 8.46 -14.50 -3.51
C GLN A 280 9.75 -14.26 -4.32
N ASP A 281 10.78 -15.07 -4.12
CA ASP A 281 12.03 -14.94 -4.88
C ASP A 281 11.81 -15.31 -6.36
N THR A 282 10.99 -16.30 -6.63
CA THR A 282 10.59 -16.65 -8.01
C THR A 282 9.81 -15.50 -8.64
N LEU A 283 8.87 -14.89 -7.92
CA LEU A 283 8.12 -13.72 -8.39
C LEU A 283 9.03 -12.53 -8.69
N LYS A 284 10.07 -12.29 -7.87
CA LYS A 284 11.08 -11.24 -8.13
C LYS A 284 11.80 -11.50 -9.46
N ASN A 285 12.16 -12.75 -9.73
CA ASN A 285 12.83 -13.12 -10.98
C ASN A 285 11.94 -12.88 -12.20
N TYR A 286 10.66 -13.24 -12.12
CA TYR A 286 9.71 -12.96 -13.19
C TYR A 286 9.41 -11.47 -13.37
N ARG A 287 9.34 -10.71 -12.27
CA ARG A 287 9.23 -9.24 -12.33
C ARG A 287 10.47 -8.61 -12.99
N ALA A 288 11.65 -9.14 -12.70
CA ALA A 288 12.87 -8.69 -13.39
C ALA A 288 12.80 -8.97 -14.90
N TYR A 289 12.31 -10.15 -15.31
CA TYR A 289 12.06 -10.46 -16.71
C TYR A 289 11.07 -9.49 -17.36
N ILE A 290 9.92 -9.22 -16.72
CA ILE A 290 8.95 -8.24 -17.25
C ILE A 290 9.62 -6.88 -17.43
N ARG A 291 10.44 -6.45 -16.48
CA ARG A 291 11.16 -5.17 -16.58
C ARG A 291 12.09 -5.16 -17.80
N LEU A 292 12.83 -6.25 -18.03
CA LEU A 292 13.69 -6.38 -19.21
C LEU A 292 12.87 -6.41 -20.51
N LYS A 293 11.71 -7.09 -20.52
CA LYS A 293 10.79 -7.11 -21.66
C LYS A 293 10.25 -5.72 -21.96
N HIS A 294 9.78 -5.01 -20.92
CA HIS A 294 9.35 -3.62 -21.09
C HIS A 294 10.48 -2.70 -21.57
N GLU A 295 11.70 -2.87 -21.07
CA GLU A 295 12.85 -2.14 -21.59
C GLU A 295 13.06 -2.41 -23.07
N MET A 296 12.90 -3.68 -23.52
CA MET A 296 12.98 -4.06 -24.91
C MET A 296 11.86 -3.39 -25.73
N ASP A 297 10.60 -3.47 -25.26
CA ASP A 297 9.44 -2.88 -25.94
C ASP A 297 9.57 -1.35 -26.06
N VAL A 298 10.07 -0.69 -25.02
CA VAL A 298 10.37 0.75 -25.03
C VAL A 298 11.44 1.08 -26.07
N ILE A 299 12.53 0.30 -26.07
CA ILE A 299 13.61 0.46 -27.04
C ILE A 299 13.11 0.23 -28.46
N ASP A 300 12.23 -0.75 -28.68
CA ASP A 300 11.62 -1.02 -29.99
C ASP A 300 10.73 0.16 -30.42
N SER A 301 9.89 0.65 -29.52
CA SER A 301 9.05 1.84 -29.76
C SER A 301 9.88 3.07 -30.11
N PHE A 302 10.99 3.32 -29.42
CA PHE A 302 11.89 4.43 -29.74
C PHE A 302 12.58 4.21 -31.09
N SER A 303 13.09 3.00 -31.35
CA SER A 303 13.72 2.65 -32.63
C SER A 303 12.78 2.87 -33.80
N ASP A 304 11.50 2.43 -33.65
CA ASP A 304 10.47 2.59 -34.67
C ASP A 304 10.07 4.06 -34.85
N SER A 305 9.92 4.80 -33.75
CA SER A 305 9.65 6.24 -33.77
C SER A 305 10.77 6.99 -34.50
N TRP A 306 12.02 6.77 -34.13
CA TRP A 306 13.16 7.44 -34.76
C TRP A 306 13.34 7.04 -36.21
N THR A 307 13.09 5.76 -36.54
CA THR A 307 13.12 5.31 -37.94
C THR A 307 12.00 5.97 -38.76
N THR A 308 10.84 6.13 -38.15
CA THR A 308 9.69 6.82 -38.77
C THR A 308 9.98 8.30 -38.90
N ASP A 309 10.54 8.95 -37.89
CA ASP A 309 10.93 10.36 -37.90
C ASP A 309 12.02 10.61 -38.96
N LEU A 310 13.02 9.72 -39.09
CA LEU A 310 14.00 9.78 -40.17
C LEU A 310 13.38 9.67 -41.57
N ARG A 311 12.37 8.79 -41.73
CA ARG A 311 11.65 8.63 -43.02
C ARG A 311 10.72 9.82 -43.30
N ALA A 312 10.20 10.46 -42.24
CA ALA A 312 9.34 11.63 -42.34
C ALA A 312 10.11 12.92 -42.61
N LEU A 313 11.44 12.91 -42.46
CA LEU A 313 12.26 14.06 -42.85
C LEU A 313 12.10 14.29 -44.36
N PRO A 314 11.69 15.51 -44.82
CA PRO A 314 11.43 15.79 -46.24
C PRO A 314 12.66 15.48 -47.05
N GLU A 315 12.50 14.79 -48.18
CA GLU A 315 13.58 14.59 -49.14
C GLU A 315 14.14 15.91 -49.64
N GLU A 316 15.43 15.96 -49.94
CA GLU A 316 16.08 17.10 -50.57
C GLU A 316 15.42 17.35 -51.93
N GLY A 317 14.47 18.27 -52.02
CA GLY A 317 13.81 18.59 -53.28
C GLY A 317 12.35 19.02 -53.17
N ALA A 318 11.65 18.78 -52.06
CA ALA A 318 10.29 19.26 -51.88
C ALA A 318 10.31 20.76 -51.48
N ASP A 319 10.10 21.64 -52.45
CA ASP A 319 10.13 23.11 -52.37
C ASP A 319 8.99 23.74 -51.54
N THR A 320 8.18 22.96 -50.84
CA THR A 320 7.13 23.50 -49.98
C THR A 320 7.54 23.45 -48.51
N LEU A 321 7.91 24.63 -48.01
CA LEU A 321 8.05 24.85 -46.55
C LEU A 321 6.76 24.47 -45.85
N LYS A 322 6.83 23.49 -44.99
CA LYS A 322 5.70 23.06 -44.14
C LYS A 322 5.92 23.53 -42.70
N TYR A 323 4.82 23.98 -42.09
CA TYR A 323 4.84 24.35 -40.69
C TYR A 323 4.64 23.15 -39.78
N HIS A 324 5.60 22.88 -38.94
CA HIS A 324 5.55 21.81 -37.94
C HIS A 324 5.70 22.43 -36.53
N PRO A 325 4.59 22.70 -35.81
CA PRO A 325 4.66 23.44 -34.54
C PRO A 325 5.53 22.80 -33.50
N LYS A 326 5.68 21.46 -33.49
CA LYS A 326 6.50 20.75 -32.52
C LYS A 326 7.99 21.08 -32.61
N GLU A 327 8.49 21.48 -33.77
CA GLU A 327 9.88 21.88 -33.99
C GLU A 327 10.23 23.20 -33.31
N TYR A 328 9.26 23.95 -32.84
CA TYR A 328 9.45 25.23 -32.17
C TYR A 328 9.43 25.16 -30.65
N PHE A 329 9.17 23.99 -30.08
CA PHE A 329 9.40 23.72 -28.66
C PHE A 329 10.88 23.37 -28.48
N ASP A 330 11.59 24.22 -27.76
CA ASP A 330 13.04 24.09 -27.57
C ASP A 330 13.41 23.15 -26.43
N ASP A 331 14.69 22.85 -26.32
CA ASP A 331 15.21 21.98 -25.28
C ASP A 331 15.00 22.53 -23.87
N ALA A 332 14.90 23.87 -23.73
CA ALA A 332 14.63 24.50 -22.44
C ALA A 332 13.19 24.20 -21.99
N PHE A 333 12.23 24.26 -22.93
CA PHE A 333 10.85 23.84 -22.66
C PHE A 333 10.80 22.37 -22.18
N LEU A 334 11.49 21.46 -22.88
CA LEU A 334 11.49 20.04 -22.52
C LEU A 334 12.12 19.80 -21.16
N ALA A 335 13.27 20.39 -20.88
CA ALA A 335 13.96 20.25 -19.60
C ALA A 335 13.11 20.79 -18.42
N THR A 336 12.41 21.90 -18.63
CA THR A 336 11.50 22.46 -17.63
C THR A 336 10.29 21.55 -17.39
N MET A 337 9.67 21.04 -18.46
CA MET A 337 8.55 20.12 -18.35
C MET A 337 8.95 18.81 -17.67
N ASP A 338 10.13 18.25 -17.95
CA ASP A 338 10.68 17.07 -17.26
C ASP A 338 10.87 17.35 -15.75
N SER A 339 11.40 18.51 -15.42
CA SER A 339 11.58 18.94 -14.03
C SER A 339 10.24 19.06 -13.30
N TYR A 340 9.23 19.65 -13.94
CA TYR A 340 7.90 19.79 -13.36
C TYR A 340 7.17 18.44 -13.24
N ALA A 341 7.31 17.57 -14.25
CA ALA A 341 6.79 16.20 -14.17
C ALA A 341 7.31 15.48 -12.93
N LYS A 342 8.62 15.51 -12.75
CA LYS A 342 9.28 14.85 -11.62
C LYS A 342 8.88 15.47 -10.28
N SER A 343 8.99 16.78 -10.15
CA SER A 343 8.66 17.51 -8.91
C SER A 343 7.21 17.28 -8.47
N ILE A 344 6.24 17.39 -9.38
CA ILE A 344 4.82 17.21 -9.06
C ILE A 344 4.53 15.78 -8.64
N LEU A 345 5.11 14.78 -9.32
CA LEU A 345 4.94 13.38 -8.95
C LEU A 345 5.56 13.06 -7.58
N GLU A 346 6.73 13.63 -7.27
CA GLU A 346 7.37 13.49 -5.96
C GLU A 346 6.51 14.13 -4.85
N GLU A 347 6.02 15.35 -5.06
CA GLU A 347 5.14 16.05 -4.13
C GLU A 347 3.81 15.34 -3.91
N CYS A 348 3.31 14.65 -4.95
CA CYS A 348 2.09 13.85 -4.88
C CYS A 348 2.32 12.40 -4.38
N ASN A 349 3.51 12.08 -3.87
CA ASN A 349 3.87 10.75 -3.35
C ASN A 349 3.63 9.61 -4.34
N TYR A 350 3.96 9.82 -5.64
CA TYR A 350 3.83 8.78 -6.64
C TYR A 350 4.72 7.58 -6.30
N GLU A 351 4.12 6.39 -6.19
CA GLU A 351 4.83 5.20 -5.74
C GLU A 351 5.91 4.73 -6.74
N ASN A 352 7.04 4.34 -6.19
CA ASN A 352 8.17 3.80 -6.96
C ASN A 352 8.63 4.70 -8.11
N LEU A 353 8.55 6.02 -7.97
CA LEU A 353 9.02 6.96 -8.97
C LEU A 353 10.53 6.83 -9.16
N THR A 354 10.97 6.46 -10.37
CA THR A 354 12.38 6.42 -10.76
C THR A 354 12.73 7.49 -11.79
N SER A 355 11.80 7.77 -12.70
CA SER A 355 11.96 8.81 -13.73
C SER A 355 10.60 9.35 -14.17
N ALA A 356 10.58 10.61 -14.58
CA ALA A 356 9.44 11.22 -15.25
C ALA A 356 9.96 12.11 -16.37
N ARG A 357 9.32 12.08 -17.54
CA ARG A 357 9.68 12.87 -18.70
C ARG A 357 8.44 13.34 -19.44
N PHE A 358 8.56 14.46 -20.11
CA PHE A 358 7.55 14.93 -21.06
C PHE A 358 7.90 14.46 -22.47
N ASN A 359 7.01 13.72 -23.10
CA ASN A 359 7.17 13.24 -24.46
C ASN A 359 6.55 14.24 -25.46
N LEU A 360 7.38 14.92 -26.22
CA LEU A 360 6.93 15.88 -27.23
C LEU A 360 6.14 15.22 -28.38
N THR A 361 6.41 13.95 -28.69
CA THR A 361 5.73 13.23 -29.77
C THR A 361 4.26 12.99 -29.43
N ASP A 362 4.01 12.51 -28.22
CA ASP A 362 2.66 12.25 -27.75
C ASP A 362 2.04 13.47 -27.04
N PHE A 363 2.87 14.46 -26.71
CA PHE A 363 2.51 15.63 -25.90
C PHE A 363 1.90 15.23 -24.55
N ASP A 364 2.57 14.31 -23.88
CA ASP A 364 2.11 13.64 -22.68
C ASP A 364 3.28 13.27 -21.76
N ILE A 365 2.99 12.73 -20.59
CA ILE A 365 3.97 12.29 -19.60
C ILE A 365 4.36 10.82 -19.79
N GLU A 366 5.63 10.51 -19.59
CA GLU A 366 6.17 9.16 -19.43
C GLU A 366 6.72 9.00 -18.01
N VAL A 367 6.30 7.94 -17.34
CA VAL A 367 6.73 7.65 -15.96
C VAL A 367 7.41 6.30 -15.91
N ASN A 368 8.61 6.25 -15.31
CA ASN A 368 9.42 5.03 -15.20
C ASN A 368 9.71 4.35 -16.55
N GLY A 369 9.83 5.15 -17.61
CA GLY A 369 10.08 4.68 -18.97
C GLY A 369 8.85 4.12 -19.68
N GLY A 370 7.68 4.18 -19.07
CA GLY A 370 6.42 3.71 -19.63
C GLY A 370 5.46 4.84 -20.00
N LYS A 371 4.72 4.65 -21.11
CA LYS A 371 3.62 5.56 -21.47
C LYS A 371 2.42 5.29 -20.56
N LYS A 372 1.69 6.34 -20.25
CA LYS A 372 0.43 6.31 -19.48
C LYS A 372 -0.57 5.27 -20.03
N SER A 373 -0.64 5.10 -21.35
CA SER A 373 -1.57 4.19 -22.02
C SER A 373 -1.30 2.71 -21.79
N THR A 374 -0.04 2.33 -21.54
CA THR A 374 0.37 0.91 -21.48
C THR A 374 0.49 0.36 -20.08
N ASN A 375 0.78 1.20 -19.08
CA ASN A 375 1.23 0.73 -17.77
C ASN A 375 0.26 1.04 -16.62
N HIS A 376 -0.89 1.69 -16.89
CA HIS A 376 -1.72 2.21 -15.81
C HIS A 376 -3.21 1.98 -16.03
N GLY A 377 -3.91 1.53 -15.00
CA GLY A 377 -5.37 1.45 -14.94
C GLY A 377 -6.04 2.84 -14.96
N LYS A 378 -7.38 2.87 -15.06
CA LYS A 378 -8.15 4.13 -15.20
C LYS A 378 -7.84 5.16 -14.10
N GLY A 379 -7.69 4.73 -12.85
CA GLY A 379 -7.43 5.62 -11.72
C GLY A 379 -6.08 6.30 -11.81
N TYR A 380 -5.03 5.54 -12.11
CA TYR A 380 -3.70 6.11 -12.32
C TYR A 380 -3.66 7.03 -13.54
N ARG A 381 -4.41 6.74 -14.62
CA ARG A 381 -4.50 7.62 -15.78
C ARG A 381 -5.14 8.96 -15.45
N ALA A 382 -6.20 8.96 -14.64
CA ALA A 382 -6.83 10.19 -14.19
C ALA A 382 -5.85 11.04 -13.35
N PHE A 383 -5.13 10.41 -12.46
CA PHE A 383 -4.08 11.07 -11.69
C PHE A 383 -2.98 11.65 -12.60
N LEU A 384 -2.42 10.86 -13.53
CA LEU A 384 -1.36 11.31 -14.43
C LEU A 384 -1.83 12.40 -15.37
N ASN A 385 -3.07 12.35 -15.84
CA ASN A 385 -3.68 13.42 -16.62
C ASN A 385 -3.80 14.71 -15.82
N THR A 386 -4.19 14.60 -14.56
CA THR A 386 -4.18 15.74 -13.63
C THR A 386 -2.77 16.32 -13.48
N VAL A 387 -1.74 15.46 -13.32
CA VAL A 387 -0.35 15.90 -13.26
C VAL A 387 0.06 16.64 -14.55
N VAL A 388 -0.30 16.14 -15.74
CA VAL A 388 -0.02 16.83 -17.01
C VAL A 388 -0.66 18.22 -17.04
N ALA A 389 -1.90 18.35 -16.59
CA ALA A 389 -2.57 19.66 -16.50
C ALA A 389 -1.84 20.62 -15.56
N LEU A 390 -1.39 20.10 -14.39
CA LEU A 390 -0.63 20.88 -13.42
C LEU A 390 0.74 21.30 -13.95
N MET A 391 1.42 20.44 -14.71
CA MET A 391 2.68 20.79 -15.38
C MET A 391 2.49 22.00 -16.32
N PHE A 392 1.47 21.97 -17.19
CA PHE A 392 1.17 23.08 -18.09
C PHE A 392 0.73 24.32 -17.33
N ARG A 393 -0.09 24.18 -16.29
CA ARG A 393 -0.47 25.31 -15.43
C ARG A 393 0.75 26.00 -14.83
N ARG A 394 1.66 25.23 -14.26
CA ARG A 394 2.89 25.72 -13.65
C ARG A 394 3.79 26.37 -14.68
N TYR A 395 3.99 25.72 -15.83
CA TYR A 395 4.81 26.27 -16.92
C TYR A 395 4.25 27.60 -17.42
N LEU A 396 2.92 27.67 -17.63
CA LEU A 396 2.28 28.90 -18.11
C LEU A 396 2.31 30.02 -17.06
N ALA A 397 2.36 29.69 -15.79
CA ALA A 397 2.47 30.67 -14.71
C ALA A 397 3.89 31.23 -14.52
N GLN A 398 4.93 30.40 -14.71
CA GLN A 398 6.30 30.75 -14.34
C GLN A 398 7.19 31.07 -15.54
N ASP A 399 7.02 30.38 -16.68
CA ASP A 399 7.96 30.40 -17.80
C ASP A 399 7.36 30.97 -19.09
N ALA A 400 6.04 31.14 -19.18
CA ALA A 400 5.40 31.61 -20.39
C ALA A 400 5.12 33.14 -20.35
N LYS A 401 5.05 33.74 -21.53
CA LYS A 401 4.73 35.14 -21.68
C LYS A 401 3.29 35.48 -21.28
N TYR A 402 2.34 34.59 -21.55
CA TYR A 402 0.92 34.74 -21.25
C TYR A 402 0.39 33.56 -20.48
N ASN A 403 -0.24 33.83 -19.33
CA ASN A 403 -0.82 32.80 -18.48
C ASN A 403 -2.37 32.90 -18.54
N PRO A 404 -3.09 31.84 -18.91
CA PRO A 404 -4.56 31.78 -18.79
C PRO A 404 -5.06 32.04 -17.37
N GLY A 405 -4.26 31.73 -16.35
CA GLY A 405 -4.56 32.01 -14.94
C GLY A 405 -5.76 31.23 -14.38
N LEU A 406 -6.26 30.24 -15.12
CA LEU A 406 -7.41 29.42 -14.73
C LEU A 406 -7.22 27.99 -15.16
N LEU A 407 -7.47 27.05 -14.23
CA LEU A 407 -7.57 25.62 -14.51
C LEU A 407 -8.81 25.06 -13.81
N ILE A 408 -9.65 24.37 -14.55
CA ILE A 408 -10.83 23.66 -14.04
C ILE A 408 -10.63 22.17 -14.31
N ILE A 409 -10.69 21.35 -13.27
CA ILE A 409 -10.57 19.90 -13.38
C ILE A 409 -11.82 19.27 -12.78
N ASP A 410 -12.50 18.47 -13.59
CA ASP A 410 -13.66 17.71 -13.18
C ASP A 410 -13.25 16.27 -12.87
N THR A 411 -13.44 15.85 -11.64
CA THR A 411 -13.21 14.49 -11.13
C THR A 411 -11.77 14.01 -11.29
N PRO A 412 -10.76 14.71 -10.72
CA PRO A 412 -9.34 14.30 -10.81
C PRO A 412 -9.03 12.93 -10.24
N LEU A 413 -9.93 12.38 -9.43
CA LEU A 413 -9.82 11.06 -8.79
C LEU A 413 -10.68 9.99 -9.47
N LEU A 414 -11.14 10.21 -10.71
CA LEU A 414 -12.00 9.29 -11.45
C LEU A 414 -11.43 7.86 -11.47
N GLY A 415 -12.24 6.90 -11.01
CA GLY A 415 -11.89 5.47 -11.06
C GLY A 415 -10.96 4.97 -9.94
N LEU A 416 -10.60 5.83 -8.98
CA LEU A 416 -9.76 5.41 -7.84
C LEU A 416 -10.51 4.59 -6.78
N ASP A 417 -11.86 4.57 -6.83
CA ASP A 417 -12.70 3.90 -5.81
C ASP A 417 -13.41 2.63 -6.31
N GLN A 418 -13.15 2.19 -7.52
CA GLN A 418 -13.90 1.07 -8.12
C GLN A 418 -13.40 -0.34 -7.74
N GLY A 419 -12.72 -0.48 -6.59
CA GLY A 419 -12.48 -1.79 -5.96
C GLY A 419 -11.66 -2.79 -6.76
N VAL A 420 -10.89 -2.34 -7.72
CA VAL A 420 -9.96 -3.14 -8.52
C VAL A 420 -8.56 -2.82 -8.02
N ASP A 421 -7.65 -3.79 -7.99
CA ASP A 421 -6.26 -3.72 -7.49
C ASP A 421 -5.37 -2.59 -8.08
N ASP A 422 -5.93 -1.71 -8.90
CA ASP A 422 -5.31 -0.54 -9.56
C ASP A 422 -5.69 0.81 -8.92
N ALA A 423 -6.27 0.83 -7.73
CA ALA A 423 -6.59 2.09 -7.05
C ALA A 423 -5.30 2.78 -6.57
N ALA A 424 -5.11 4.05 -6.93
CA ALA A 424 -4.01 4.83 -6.39
C ALA A 424 -4.12 4.92 -4.85
N PRO A 425 -3.01 4.75 -4.12
CA PRO A 425 -3.02 4.77 -2.67
C PRO A 425 -3.66 6.03 -2.09
N GLU A 426 -4.29 5.91 -0.94
CA GLU A 426 -4.86 7.05 -0.21
C GLU A 426 -3.83 8.15 0.05
N SER A 427 -2.55 7.78 0.22
CA SER A 427 -1.42 8.69 0.34
C SER A 427 -1.24 9.58 -0.88
N MET A 428 -1.42 9.06 -2.10
CA MET A 428 -1.32 9.83 -3.35
C MET A 428 -2.52 10.77 -3.51
N ARG A 429 -3.73 10.32 -3.19
CA ARG A 429 -4.94 11.16 -3.23
C ARG A 429 -4.80 12.35 -2.28
N THR A 430 -4.41 12.08 -1.05
CA THR A 430 -4.17 13.10 -0.02
C THR A 430 -3.07 14.08 -0.44
N ALA A 431 -1.97 13.59 -1.02
CA ALA A 431 -0.87 14.42 -1.48
C ALA A 431 -1.26 15.29 -2.67
N LEU A 432 -2.06 14.80 -3.62
CA LEU A 432 -2.58 15.59 -4.74
C LEU A 432 -3.43 16.77 -4.25
N PHE A 433 -4.34 16.55 -3.30
CA PHE A 433 -5.15 17.63 -2.75
C PHE A 433 -4.31 18.61 -1.91
N LYS A 434 -3.29 18.16 -1.21
CA LYS A 434 -2.30 19.04 -0.58
C LYS A 434 -1.55 19.88 -1.61
N TYR A 435 -1.17 19.29 -2.74
CA TYR A 435 -0.55 20.00 -3.85
C TYR A 435 -1.46 21.12 -4.37
N PHE A 436 -2.75 20.87 -4.58
CA PHE A 436 -3.72 21.89 -4.98
C PHE A 436 -3.77 23.06 -4.00
N MET A 437 -3.74 22.78 -2.70
CA MET A 437 -3.78 23.81 -1.65
C MET A 437 -2.48 24.61 -1.56
N ASN A 438 -1.34 24.01 -1.82
CA ASN A 438 -0.03 24.64 -1.65
C ASN A 438 0.41 25.47 -2.86
N ASN A 439 -0.15 25.25 -4.06
CA ASN A 439 0.27 25.91 -5.31
C ASN A 439 -0.85 26.82 -5.85
N GLN A 440 -1.39 27.71 -4.99
CA GLN A 440 -2.46 28.64 -5.35
C GLN A 440 -1.97 29.87 -6.11
N ASP A 441 -0.70 30.20 -6.03
CA ASP A 441 -0.03 31.32 -6.69
C ASP A 441 0.09 31.19 -8.22
N GLU A 442 -0.08 29.97 -8.76
CA GLU A 442 -0.06 29.70 -10.21
C GLU A 442 -1.36 30.11 -10.95
N GLY A 443 -2.32 30.75 -10.28
CA GLY A 443 -3.61 31.18 -10.81
C GLY A 443 -4.79 30.44 -10.15
N GLN A 444 -6.01 30.81 -10.54
CA GLN A 444 -7.22 30.20 -10.00
C GLN A 444 -7.33 28.72 -10.43
N MET A 445 -7.60 27.85 -9.47
CA MET A 445 -7.92 26.47 -9.75
C MET A 445 -9.31 26.13 -9.19
N ILE A 446 -10.12 25.46 -10.00
CA ILE A 446 -11.43 24.93 -9.61
C ILE A 446 -11.38 23.42 -9.76
N VAL A 447 -11.55 22.73 -8.66
CA VAL A 447 -11.61 21.27 -8.64
C VAL A 447 -13.03 20.86 -8.31
N VAL A 448 -13.63 20.04 -9.15
CA VAL A 448 -14.95 19.46 -8.93
C VAL A 448 -14.75 17.98 -8.60
N GLU A 449 -15.25 17.54 -7.45
CA GLU A 449 -15.09 16.15 -7.04
C GLU A 449 -16.30 15.69 -6.20
N ASN A 450 -16.51 14.38 -6.17
CA ASN A 450 -17.50 13.77 -5.28
C ASN A 450 -17.06 13.95 -3.83
N LEU A 451 -17.98 14.33 -2.96
CA LEU A 451 -17.70 14.56 -1.55
C LEU A 451 -17.11 13.32 -0.85
N ASP A 452 -17.55 12.13 -1.25
CA ASP A 452 -17.07 10.86 -0.69
C ASP A 452 -15.61 10.53 -1.07
N HIS A 453 -15.07 11.20 -2.09
CA HIS A 453 -13.71 10.98 -2.60
C HIS A 453 -12.71 12.01 -2.10
N ILE A 454 -13.19 13.12 -1.54
CA ILE A 454 -12.33 14.21 -1.07
C ILE A 454 -11.59 13.76 0.21
N PRO A 455 -10.24 13.83 0.24
CA PRO A 455 -9.48 13.51 1.45
C PRO A 455 -9.85 14.42 2.62
N ASP A 456 -9.81 13.89 3.84
CA ASP A 456 -10.05 14.67 5.07
C ASP A 456 -8.82 15.56 5.36
N LEU A 457 -8.89 16.81 4.91
CA LEU A 457 -7.86 17.84 5.05
C LEU A 457 -8.47 19.14 5.58
N ASP A 458 -7.64 19.96 6.19
CA ASP A 458 -8.06 21.28 6.69
C ASP A 458 -8.11 22.31 5.52
N TYR A 459 -9.16 22.26 4.76
CA TYR A 459 -9.38 23.19 3.63
C TYR A 459 -9.64 24.62 4.09
N GLN A 460 -10.24 24.82 5.25
CA GLN A 460 -10.63 26.15 5.74
C GLN A 460 -9.42 27.03 6.08
N ASN A 461 -8.36 26.45 6.65
CA ASN A 461 -7.15 27.19 6.99
C ASN A 461 -6.14 27.26 5.83
N SER A 462 -6.36 26.53 4.74
CA SER A 462 -5.47 26.55 3.57
C SER A 462 -5.73 27.67 2.58
N GLY A 463 -6.76 28.48 2.78
CA GLY A 463 -7.24 29.49 1.81
C GLY A 463 -8.10 28.93 0.68
N ALA A 464 -8.39 27.63 0.68
CA ALA A 464 -9.30 27.02 -0.29
C ALA A 464 -10.76 27.31 0.09
N THR A 465 -11.58 27.65 -0.93
CA THR A 465 -13.02 27.81 -0.76
C THR A 465 -13.73 26.53 -1.13
N VAL A 466 -14.35 25.86 -0.17
CA VAL A 466 -15.15 24.65 -0.43
C VAL A 466 -16.61 25.02 -0.61
N ILE A 467 -17.18 24.62 -1.74
CA ILE A 467 -18.60 24.81 -2.06
C ILE A 467 -19.24 23.44 -2.22
N THR A 468 -20.06 23.05 -1.26
CA THR A 468 -20.77 21.77 -1.29
C THR A 468 -22.15 21.91 -1.91
N PHE A 469 -22.44 21.08 -2.91
CA PHE A 469 -23.75 20.96 -3.52
C PHE A 469 -24.43 19.68 -3.03
N THR A 470 -25.71 19.79 -2.67
CA THR A 470 -26.48 18.67 -2.13
C THR A 470 -27.55 18.22 -3.15
N LYS A 471 -27.91 16.93 -3.05
CA LYS A 471 -29.06 16.36 -3.80
C LYS A 471 -30.39 16.57 -3.06
N GLY A 472 -30.32 16.91 -1.78
CA GLY A 472 -31.50 17.17 -0.94
C GLY A 472 -32.01 18.61 -1.13
N ARG A 473 -33.27 18.77 -1.54
CA ARG A 473 -33.89 20.07 -1.84
C ARG A 473 -33.91 21.03 -0.65
N PHE A 474 -33.80 20.51 0.58
CA PHE A 474 -33.87 21.29 1.82
C PHE A 474 -32.58 21.21 2.65
N GLU A 475 -31.52 20.63 2.07
CA GLU A 475 -30.24 20.43 2.74
C GLU A 475 -29.14 21.22 2.01
N GLY A 476 -28.64 22.30 2.60
CA GLY A 476 -27.52 23.05 2.08
C GLY A 476 -27.80 23.74 0.71
N ARG A 477 -26.80 23.79 -0.15
CA ARG A 477 -26.91 24.36 -1.50
C ARG A 477 -27.39 23.30 -2.49
N TYR A 478 -28.66 23.36 -2.84
CA TYR A 478 -29.25 22.43 -3.80
C TYR A 478 -28.85 22.77 -5.24
N GLY A 479 -28.14 21.86 -5.88
CA GLY A 479 -27.76 21.98 -7.30
C GLY A 479 -26.73 23.06 -7.59
N PHE A 480 -26.10 22.98 -8.78
CA PHE A 480 -25.09 23.93 -9.22
C PHE A 480 -25.69 25.28 -9.60
N LEU A 481 -26.83 25.29 -10.30
CA LEU A 481 -27.54 26.48 -10.70
C LEU A 481 -28.56 26.87 -9.63
N ASN A 482 -28.34 28.00 -9.00
CA ASN A 482 -29.25 28.51 -7.97
C ASN A 482 -30.64 28.80 -8.56
N GLY A 483 -31.69 28.20 -8.00
CA GLY A 483 -33.08 28.41 -8.43
C GLY A 483 -33.55 27.61 -9.65
N VAL A 484 -32.74 26.67 -10.16
CA VAL A 484 -33.13 25.70 -11.18
C VAL A 484 -33.51 24.40 -10.50
N TYR A 485 -34.78 23.95 -10.69
CA TYR A 485 -35.34 22.76 -10.06
C TYR A 485 -35.56 21.66 -11.08
#